data_b0bf7361f95d6811b57ea60ef436e503
#
_entry.id   b0bf7361f95d6811b57ea60ef436e503
#
_cell.length_a   1.000
_cell.length_b   1.000
_cell.length_c   1.000
_cell.angle_alpha   90.00
_cell.angle_beta   90.00
_cell.angle_gamma   90.00
#
_symmetry.space_group_name_H-M   'P 1'
#
loop_
_entity.id
_entity.type
_entity.pdbx_description
1 polymer ?
#
loop_
_entity_poly.entity_id
_entity_poly.type
_entity_poly.pdbx_seq_one_letter_code
_entity_poly.pdbx_strand_id
1 'polypeptide(L)'
;MPHAEIDAPAALSVQPCAAPLGADVTGIDLSRPLQPADVQAIQQAWARHLVLRFRGQHALTLEGLARFSGHFGPLDLRPTASMAMSREHDELPPEITVISNVKVGGKPLGALGDGEAVWHTDMTYKPVPPKGACLYAAEVPPSGGNTHFANMYAAYETLSDALKARIEGLRCMHDASRNSAGELRLGYEDVSDPRQTKGAVHPIVSTHAVTGRKCLLLGRRRNAYIVGLDLAESEQLLDALWAHATRPELTWTQVWQVGDLMMWDNTCTMHKRDAFDPAARRLMYRTQIAGVATP
;
A
#
# COMPACT_ATOMS: atom_id res chain seq x y z
N MET A 1 43.56 -0.32 27.75
CA MET A 1 42.26 0.08 27.20
C MET A 1 41.89 -0.98 26.20
N PRO A 2 40.87 -1.83 26.41
CA PRO A 2 40.45 -2.77 25.39
C PRO A 2 39.79 -1.97 24.27
N HIS A 3 40.27 -2.17 23.05
CA HIS A 3 39.58 -1.70 21.82
C HIS A 3 38.22 -2.38 21.75
N ALA A 4 37.14 -1.60 21.81
CA ALA A 4 35.84 -2.13 21.46
C ALA A 4 35.94 -2.61 19.97
N GLU A 5 35.83 -3.91 19.77
CA GLU A 5 35.59 -4.47 18.45
C GLU A 5 34.29 -3.83 17.93
N ILE A 6 34.42 -3.01 16.91
CA ILE A 6 33.26 -2.54 16.16
C ILE A 6 32.79 -3.79 15.39
N ASP A 7 31.72 -4.42 15.90
CA ASP A 7 31.06 -5.51 15.18
C ASP A 7 30.81 -5.08 13.74
N ALA A 8 31.31 -5.86 12.78
CA ALA A 8 31.00 -5.66 11.38
C ALA A 8 29.47 -5.71 11.24
N PRO A 9 28.85 -4.79 10.49
CA PRO A 9 27.41 -4.80 10.32
C PRO A 9 27.00 -6.19 9.77
N ALA A 10 25.99 -6.79 10.42
CA ALA A 10 25.46 -8.08 9.99
C ALA A 10 25.07 -7.99 8.52
N ALA A 11 25.41 -8.99 7.71
CA ALA A 11 25.03 -9.02 6.30
C ALA A 11 23.50 -9.01 6.17
N LEU A 12 22.98 -8.30 5.13
CA LEU A 12 21.56 -8.27 4.82
C LEU A 12 21.01 -9.71 4.72
N SER A 13 19.94 -9.98 5.44
CA SER A 13 19.24 -11.27 5.46
C SER A 13 17.77 -11.10 5.21
N VAL A 14 17.17 -12.00 4.42
CA VAL A 14 15.75 -12.00 4.08
C VAL A 14 15.13 -13.29 4.59
N GLN A 15 14.17 -13.18 5.51
CA GLN A 15 13.47 -14.32 6.13
C GLN A 15 12.00 -14.27 5.73
N PRO A 16 11.48 -15.24 4.94
CA PRO A 16 10.06 -15.29 4.61
C PRO A 16 9.20 -15.38 5.88
N CYS A 17 8.10 -14.63 5.92
CA CYS A 17 7.08 -14.80 6.95
C CYS A 17 6.39 -16.16 6.78
N ALA A 18 5.91 -16.77 7.89
CA ALA A 18 5.06 -17.95 7.84
C ALA A 18 3.64 -17.59 7.37
N ALA A 19 3.54 -17.03 6.16
CA ALA A 19 2.32 -16.45 5.60
C ALA A 19 2.40 -16.51 4.05
N PRO A 20 1.29 -16.30 3.33
CA PRO A 20 1.25 -16.38 1.86
C PRO A 20 2.03 -15.27 1.15
N LEU A 21 2.48 -14.25 1.88
CA LEU A 21 3.33 -13.16 1.40
C LEU A 21 4.07 -12.55 2.60
N GLY A 22 5.11 -11.75 2.30
CA GLY A 22 5.88 -11.01 3.29
C GLY A 22 7.21 -11.66 3.64
N ALA A 23 8.20 -10.83 3.92
CA ALA A 23 9.49 -11.24 4.47
C ALA A 23 10.05 -10.16 5.42
N ASP A 24 10.77 -10.61 6.45
CA ASP A 24 11.61 -9.75 7.29
C ASP A 24 12.96 -9.52 6.63
N VAL A 25 13.39 -8.27 6.58
CA VAL A 25 14.72 -7.87 6.13
C VAL A 25 15.50 -7.34 7.33
N THR A 26 16.62 -7.97 7.65
CA THR A 26 17.48 -7.64 8.78
C THR A 26 18.91 -7.40 8.33
N GLY A 27 19.78 -6.93 9.24
CA GLY A 27 21.20 -6.67 8.92
C GLY A 27 21.41 -5.40 8.10
N ILE A 28 20.45 -4.46 8.10
CA ILE A 28 20.53 -3.21 7.33
C ILE A 28 20.03 -2.03 8.17
N ASP A 29 20.71 -0.90 8.05
CA ASP A 29 20.35 0.39 8.63
C ASP A 29 19.95 1.36 7.51
N LEU A 30 18.65 1.64 7.41
CA LEU A 30 18.08 2.49 6.35
C LEU A 30 18.34 3.99 6.57
N SER A 31 18.85 4.37 7.73
CA SER A 31 19.31 5.77 7.96
C SER A 31 20.55 6.11 7.13
N ARG A 32 21.30 5.10 6.69
CA ARG A 32 22.53 5.22 5.90
C ARG A 32 22.28 5.03 4.40
N PRO A 33 23.14 5.57 3.52
CA PRO A 33 23.12 5.23 2.11
C PRO A 33 23.32 3.73 1.89
N LEU A 34 22.50 3.12 1.06
CA LEU A 34 22.60 1.70 0.72
C LEU A 34 23.70 1.44 -0.31
N GLN A 35 24.35 0.29 -0.21
CA GLN A 35 25.23 -0.19 -1.26
C GLN A 35 24.39 -0.72 -2.45
N PRO A 36 24.89 -0.63 -3.69
CA PRO A 36 24.16 -1.17 -4.85
C PRO A 36 23.75 -2.63 -4.73
N ALA A 37 24.58 -3.45 -4.07
CA ALA A 37 24.27 -4.87 -3.81
C ALA A 37 23.07 -5.03 -2.88
N ASP A 38 22.94 -4.18 -1.84
CA ASP A 38 21.81 -4.23 -0.92
C ASP A 38 20.52 -3.82 -1.63
N VAL A 39 20.57 -2.77 -2.46
CA VAL A 39 19.43 -2.34 -3.29
C VAL A 39 18.96 -3.49 -4.19
N GLN A 40 19.89 -4.17 -4.86
CA GLN A 40 19.58 -5.30 -5.73
C GLN A 40 18.96 -6.46 -4.94
N ALA A 41 19.52 -6.80 -3.77
CA ALA A 41 18.98 -7.86 -2.91
C ALA A 41 17.55 -7.51 -2.43
N ILE A 42 17.30 -6.26 -2.03
CA ILE A 42 15.97 -5.80 -1.64
C ILE A 42 15.01 -5.85 -2.83
N GLN A 43 15.41 -5.44 -4.03
CA GLN A 43 14.56 -5.54 -5.24
C GLN A 43 14.16 -6.98 -5.55
N GLN A 44 15.11 -7.93 -5.45
CA GLN A 44 14.83 -9.36 -5.65
C GLN A 44 13.88 -9.91 -4.58
N ALA A 45 14.14 -9.56 -3.31
CA ALA A 45 13.28 -9.96 -2.20
C ALA A 45 11.86 -9.39 -2.36
N TRP A 46 11.73 -8.13 -2.76
CA TRP A 46 10.45 -7.47 -2.98
C TRP A 46 9.63 -8.15 -4.09
N ALA A 47 10.24 -8.41 -5.25
CA ALA A 47 9.60 -9.14 -6.34
C ALA A 47 9.16 -10.56 -5.94
N ARG A 48 9.90 -11.22 -5.04
CA ARG A 48 9.62 -12.59 -4.56
C ARG A 48 8.54 -12.63 -3.48
N HIS A 49 8.58 -11.68 -2.53
CA HIS A 49 7.79 -11.71 -1.30
C HIS A 49 6.66 -10.68 -1.26
N LEU A 50 6.56 -9.76 -2.23
CA LEU A 50 5.53 -8.73 -2.41
C LEU A 50 5.53 -7.64 -1.33
N VAL A 51 5.81 -8.01 -0.10
CA VAL A 51 5.85 -7.12 1.07
C VAL A 51 7.12 -7.39 1.86
N LEU A 52 7.88 -6.33 2.17
CA LEU A 52 9.07 -6.42 3.01
C LEU A 52 8.89 -5.61 4.28
N ARG A 53 9.35 -6.16 5.40
CA ARG A 53 9.35 -5.53 6.71
C ARG A 53 10.77 -5.31 7.20
N PHE A 54 11.06 -4.07 7.57
CA PHE A 54 12.33 -3.64 8.17
C PHE A 54 12.02 -3.14 9.59
N ARG A 55 12.38 -3.92 10.60
CA ARG A 55 12.13 -3.55 11.99
C ARG A 55 13.28 -2.70 12.56
N GLY A 56 12.96 -1.92 13.62
CA GLY A 56 13.97 -1.22 14.42
C GLY A 56 14.68 -0.07 13.73
N GLN A 57 14.09 0.54 12.71
CA GLN A 57 14.68 1.65 11.94
C GLN A 57 14.50 3.01 12.65
N HIS A 58 14.81 3.08 13.94
CA HIS A 58 14.54 4.26 14.80
C HIS A 58 15.32 5.50 14.40
N ALA A 59 16.44 5.36 13.72
CA ALA A 59 17.27 6.47 13.23
C ALA A 59 16.86 6.97 11.84
N LEU A 60 15.81 6.37 11.21
CA LEU A 60 15.38 6.75 9.87
C LEU A 60 14.71 8.12 9.89
N THR A 61 15.30 9.09 9.16
CA THR A 61 14.70 10.42 8.95
C THR A 61 13.76 10.42 7.74
N LEU A 62 12.99 11.50 7.55
CA LEU A 62 12.10 11.64 6.40
C LEU A 62 12.87 11.71 5.07
N GLU A 63 14.02 12.41 5.08
CA GLU A 63 14.94 12.43 3.93
C GLU A 63 15.54 11.03 3.68
N GLY A 64 15.84 10.29 4.74
CA GLY A 64 16.26 8.89 4.69
C GLY A 64 15.21 8.00 4.07
N LEU A 65 13.94 8.17 4.45
CA LEU A 65 12.80 7.45 3.89
C LEU A 65 12.63 7.75 2.39
N ALA A 66 12.70 9.03 1.99
CA ALA A 66 12.61 9.43 0.58
C ALA A 66 13.79 8.88 -0.22
N ARG A 67 15.02 8.97 0.31
CA ARG A 67 16.22 8.41 -0.32
C ARG A 67 16.12 6.90 -0.50
N PHE A 68 15.72 6.15 0.55
CA PHE A 68 15.51 4.71 0.50
C PHE A 68 14.51 4.35 -0.61
N SER A 69 13.34 4.96 -0.57
CA SER A 69 12.27 4.68 -1.54
C SER A 69 12.68 5.03 -2.98
N GLY A 70 13.45 6.10 -3.15
CA GLY A 70 13.96 6.57 -4.45
C GLY A 70 14.90 5.59 -5.17
N HIS A 71 15.51 4.63 -4.44
CA HIS A 71 16.28 3.55 -5.08
C HIS A 71 15.42 2.62 -5.95
N PHE A 72 14.12 2.58 -5.73
CA PHE A 72 13.20 1.66 -6.40
C PHE A 72 12.38 2.32 -7.50
N GLY A 73 12.54 3.62 -7.72
CA GLY A 73 11.91 4.41 -8.79
C GLY A 73 11.66 5.85 -8.38
N PRO A 74 11.24 6.71 -9.32
CA PRO A 74 10.80 8.07 -9.00
C PRO A 74 9.69 8.06 -7.94
N LEU A 75 9.64 9.09 -7.10
CA LEU A 75 8.60 9.21 -6.09
C LEU A 75 7.46 10.11 -6.59
N ASP A 76 6.22 9.70 -6.32
CA ASP A 76 5.05 10.56 -6.51
C ASP A 76 5.06 11.66 -5.45
N LEU A 77 4.65 12.86 -5.85
CA LEU A 77 4.38 13.93 -4.89
C LEU A 77 3.08 13.61 -4.13
N ARG A 78 3.03 14.03 -2.85
CA ARG A 78 1.83 13.86 -2.04
C ARG A 78 0.62 14.53 -2.73
N PRO A 79 -0.58 13.94 -2.65
CA PRO A 79 -1.79 14.56 -3.16
C PRO A 79 -2.07 15.89 -2.43
N THR A 80 -2.63 16.87 -3.15
CA THR A 80 -3.16 18.07 -2.52
C THR A 80 -4.16 17.68 -1.44
N ALA A 81 -4.01 18.24 -0.26
CA ALA A 81 -4.90 17.98 0.87
C ALA A 81 -6.35 18.41 0.55
N SER A 82 -7.31 17.60 0.99
CA SER A 82 -8.75 17.91 0.84
C SER A 82 -9.28 18.91 1.87
N MET A 83 -8.46 19.28 2.85
CA MET A 83 -8.78 20.23 3.93
C MET A 83 -7.54 21.01 4.33
N ALA A 84 -7.73 22.09 5.10
CA ALA A 84 -6.62 22.88 5.65
C ALA A 84 -5.85 22.04 6.66
N MET A 85 -4.58 21.78 6.35
CA MET A 85 -3.65 21.02 7.19
C MET A 85 -2.92 21.94 8.18
N SER A 86 -2.15 21.35 9.09
CA SER A 86 -1.27 22.09 9.97
C SER A 86 -0.06 22.65 9.23
N ARG A 87 0.60 23.66 9.81
CA ARG A 87 1.83 24.23 9.22
C ARG A 87 2.94 23.17 9.11
N GLU A 88 3.07 22.31 10.11
CA GLU A 88 4.06 21.23 10.13
C GLU A 88 3.86 20.26 8.96
N HIS A 89 2.61 20.02 8.54
CA HIS A 89 2.33 19.25 7.32
C HIS A 89 2.88 19.94 6.07
N ASP A 90 2.71 21.27 5.98
CA ASP A 90 3.11 22.03 4.78
C ASP A 90 4.62 22.15 4.65
N GLU A 91 5.35 22.07 5.78
CA GLU A 91 6.81 22.11 5.85
C GLU A 91 7.48 20.76 5.53
N LEU A 92 6.70 19.65 5.41
CA LEU A 92 7.27 18.33 5.07
C LEU A 92 7.75 18.25 3.61
N PRO A 93 8.75 17.39 3.32
CA PRO A 93 9.15 17.09 1.96
C PRO A 93 7.94 16.70 1.09
N PRO A 94 7.88 17.17 -0.18
CA PRO A 94 6.69 17.00 -1.01
C PRO A 94 6.36 15.54 -1.38
N GLU A 95 7.31 14.63 -1.24
CA GLU A 95 7.13 13.18 -1.45
C GLU A 95 6.55 12.46 -0.23
N ILE A 96 6.51 13.14 0.93
CA ILE A 96 6.04 12.53 2.18
C ILE A 96 4.55 12.79 2.37
N THR A 97 3.77 11.72 2.41
CA THR A 97 2.35 11.74 2.81
C THR A 97 2.23 11.30 4.27
N VAL A 98 1.52 12.07 5.08
CA VAL A 98 1.25 11.72 6.48
C VAL A 98 -0.06 10.96 6.59
N ILE A 99 -0.02 9.78 7.21
CA ILE A 99 -1.18 8.96 7.55
C ILE A 99 -1.34 8.97 9.07
N SER A 100 -2.30 9.77 9.57
CA SER A 100 -2.35 10.07 11.00
C SER A 100 -3.72 10.56 11.45
N ASN A 101 -4.06 10.34 12.73
CA ASN A 101 -5.16 11.00 13.43
C ASN A 101 -4.68 12.19 14.29
N VAL A 102 -3.38 12.50 14.27
CA VAL A 102 -2.77 13.57 15.10
C VAL A 102 -3.20 14.93 14.57
N LYS A 103 -3.49 15.84 15.50
CA LYS A 103 -3.77 17.27 15.24
C LYS A 103 -2.73 18.14 15.92
N VAL A 104 -2.30 19.20 15.24
CA VAL A 104 -1.40 20.24 15.78
C VAL A 104 -2.11 21.58 15.65
N GLY A 105 -2.23 22.30 16.77
CA GLY A 105 -3.00 23.55 16.81
C GLY A 105 -4.46 23.40 16.38
N GLY A 106 -5.08 22.23 16.62
CA GLY A 106 -6.44 21.90 16.21
C GLY A 106 -6.61 21.48 14.75
N LYS A 107 -5.56 21.55 13.92
CA LYS A 107 -5.59 21.17 12.50
C LYS A 107 -4.97 19.77 12.30
N PRO A 108 -5.47 18.96 11.35
CA PRO A 108 -4.89 17.66 11.05
C PRO A 108 -3.43 17.79 10.58
N LEU A 109 -2.57 16.90 11.09
CA LEU A 109 -1.21 16.72 10.58
C LEU A 109 -1.21 15.77 9.37
N GLY A 110 -2.16 14.87 9.28
CA GLY A 110 -2.26 13.86 8.24
C GLY A 110 -3.69 13.51 7.86
N ALA A 111 -3.84 12.54 6.99
CA ALA A 111 -5.12 12.06 6.48
C ALA A 111 -5.45 10.65 7.02
N LEU A 112 -6.68 10.16 6.71
CA LEU A 112 -7.24 8.84 7.01
C LEU A 112 -7.57 8.58 8.49
N GLY A 113 -7.39 9.52 9.40
CA GLY A 113 -7.85 9.45 10.78
C GLY A 113 -7.62 8.10 11.49
N ASP A 114 -8.52 7.74 12.38
CA ASP A 114 -8.50 6.55 13.26
C ASP A 114 -9.45 5.42 12.78
N GLY A 115 -10.36 5.70 11.84
CA GLY A 115 -11.30 4.74 11.29
C GLY A 115 -10.65 3.60 10.50
N GLU A 116 -11.43 2.59 10.13
CA GLU A 116 -11.00 1.53 9.25
C GLU A 116 -10.68 2.08 7.85
N ALA A 117 -9.58 1.63 7.24
CA ALA A 117 -9.36 1.76 5.81
C ALA A 117 -9.66 0.42 5.16
N VAL A 118 -10.72 0.37 4.33
CA VAL A 118 -11.17 -0.86 3.68
C VAL A 118 -10.09 -1.47 2.76
N TRP A 119 -10.22 -2.74 2.43
CA TRP A 119 -9.35 -3.39 1.45
C TRP A 119 -9.26 -2.59 0.16
N HIS A 120 -8.03 -2.33 -0.29
CA HIS A 120 -7.78 -1.57 -1.52
C HIS A 120 -6.37 -1.79 -2.05
N THR A 121 -6.20 -1.43 -3.33
CA THR A 121 -4.91 -1.14 -3.96
C THR A 121 -4.80 0.38 -4.09
N ASP A 122 -3.65 0.95 -3.75
CA ASP A 122 -3.46 2.40 -3.75
C ASP A 122 -3.64 3.01 -5.15
N MET A 123 -4.39 4.10 -5.19
CA MET A 123 -4.52 5.06 -6.30
C MET A 123 -4.84 4.44 -7.68
N THR A 124 -5.50 3.28 -7.71
CA THR A 124 -5.94 2.64 -8.96
C THR A 124 -6.97 3.43 -9.74
N TYR A 125 -7.50 4.51 -9.18
CA TYR A 125 -8.30 5.49 -9.90
C TYR A 125 -7.47 6.37 -10.86
N LYS A 126 -6.13 6.30 -10.82
CA LYS A 126 -5.24 6.90 -11.82
C LYS A 126 -5.02 5.94 -12.99
N PRO A 127 -4.84 6.45 -14.22
CA PRO A 127 -4.46 5.61 -15.37
C PRO A 127 -3.17 4.82 -15.15
N VAL A 128 -2.23 5.39 -14.39
CA VAL A 128 -0.98 4.75 -13.95
C VAL A 128 -0.93 4.79 -12.44
N PRO A 129 -1.31 3.71 -11.74
CA PRO A 129 -1.18 3.62 -10.29
C PRO A 129 0.29 3.57 -9.84
N PRO A 130 0.62 3.94 -8.60
CA PRO A 130 1.95 3.75 -8.05
C PRO A 130 2.37 2.27 -8.12
N LYS A 131 3.65 2.04 -8.42
CA LYS A 131 4.25 0.70 -8.41
C LYS A 131 4.29 0.10 -7.01
N GLY A 132 4.57 0.91 -6.00
CA GLY A 132 4.67 0.47 -4.63
C GLY A 132 4.68 1.63 -3.66
N ALA A 133 4.74 1.31 -2.38
CA ALA A 133 4.84 2.31 -1.32
C ALA A 133 5.71 1.83 -0.18
N CYS A 134 6.29 2.79 0.55
CA CYS A 134 6.96 2.57 1.81
C CYS A 134 6.20 3.32 2.91
N LEU A 135 5.96 2.67 4.05
CA LEU A 135 5.24 3.25 5.20
C LEU A 135 6.08 3.06 6.47
N TYR A 136 6.48 4.17 7.07
CA TYR A 136 7.30 4.20 8.28
C TYR A 136 6.45 4.54 9.50
N ALA A 137 6.64 3.81 10.58
CA ALA A 137 5.90 3.95 11.83
C ALA A 137 6.66 4.83 12.83
N ALA A 138 6.25 6.10 12.96
CA ALA A 138 6.80 7.03 13.96
C ALA A 138 6.07 6.93 15.31
N GLU A 139 4.74 6.80 15.31
CA GLU A 139 3.93 6.53 16.49
C GLU A 139 2.88 5.47 16.18
N VAL A 140 2.69 4.50 17.06
CA VAL A 140 1.71 3.42 16.90
C VAL A 140 0.78 3.37 18.11
N PRO A 141 -0.51 3.07 17.92
CA PRO A 141 -1.43 2.85 19.03
C PRO A 141 -1.06 1.57 19.78
N PRO A 142 -1.41 1.44 21.08
CA PRO A 142 -1.11 0.25 21.86
C PRO A 142 -1.87 -1.00 21.37
N SER A 143 -2.98 -0.80 20.65
CA SER A 143 -3.77 -1.87 20.02
C SER A 143 -4.53 -1.35 18.80
N GLY A 144 -4.89 -2.23 17.89
CA GLY A 144 -5.54 -1.86 16.63
C GLY A 144 -4.59 -1.20 15.64
N GLY A 145 -5.13 -0.57 14.59
CA GLY A 145 -4.35 0.10 13.55
C GLY A 145 -3.41 -0.81 12.74
N ASN A 146 -3.57 -2.14 12.86
CA ASN A 146 -2.80 -3.12 12.10
C ASN A 146 -3.07 -2.96 10.60
N THR A 147 -2.09 -3.35 9.79
CA THR A 147 -2.26 -3.37 8.34
C THR A 147 -2.26 -4.82 7.85
N HIS A 148 -3.29 -5.17 7.09
CA HIS A 148 -3.40 -6.49 6.45
C HIS A 148 -3.04 -6.35 4.98
N PHE A 149 -2.35 -7.36 4.45
CA PHE A 149 -1.97 -7.45 3.04
C PHE A 149 -2.56 -8.73 2.45
N ALA A 150 -3.03 -8.68 1.21
CA ALA A 150 -3.52 -9.83 0.46
C ALA A 150 -2.63 -10.08 -0.76
N ASN A 151 -2.31 -11.37 -1.02
CA ASN A 151 -1.50 -11.81 -2.14
C ASN A 151 -2.37 -11.97 -3.39
N MET A 152 -2.31 -11.01 -4.31
CA MET A 152 -3.17 -10.99 -5.49
C MET A 152 -2.71 -11.96 -6.58
N TYR A 153 -1.45 -12.47 -6.54
CA TYR A 153 -1.04 -13.62 -7.34
C TYR A 153 -1.76 -14.88 -6.89
N ALA A 154 -1.66 -15.21 -5.59
CA ALA A 154 -2.32 -16.38 -5.03
C ALA A 154 -3.84 -16.28 -5.17
N ALA A 155 -4.40 -15.06 -5.05
CA ALA A 155 -5.82 -14.83 -5.29
C ALA A 155 -6.23 -15.22 -6.71
N TYR A 156 -5.44 -14.85 -7.74
CA TYR A 156 -5.71 -15.29 -9.11
C TYR A 156 -5.46 -16.80 -9.31
N GLU A 157 -4.33 -17.29 -8.84
CA GLU A 157 -3.91 -18.69 -9.03
C GLU A 157 -4.90 -19.70 -8.46
N THR A 158 -5.52 -19.38 -7.33
CA THR A 158 -6.49 -20.23 -6.61
C THR A 158 -7.95 -20.04 -7.01
N LEU A 159 -8.25 -19.15 -7.98
CA LEU A 159 -9.59 -19.12 -8.60
C LEU A 159 -9.87 -20.43 -9.32
N SER A 160 -11.15 -20.82 -9.36
CA SER A 160 -11.61 -21.90 -10.23
C SER A 160 -11.38 -21.54 -11.71
N ASP A 161 -11.19 -22.56 -12.54
CA ASP A 161 -11.01 -22.34 -13.99
C ASP A 161 -12.22 -21.64 -14.63
N ALA A 162 -13.42 -21.91 -14.12
CA ALA A 162 -14.64 -21.23 -14.55
C ALA A 162 -14.60 -19.72 -14.27
N LEU A 163 -14.14 -19.32 -13.06
CA LEU A 163 -13.99 -17.89 -12.71
C LEU A 163 -12.85 -17.25 -13.51
N LYS A 164 -11.72 -17.93 -13.70
CA LYS A 164 -10.62 -17.41 -14.54
C LYS A 164 -11.11 -17.14 -15.97
N ALA A 165 -11.82 -18.10 -16.57
CA ALA A 165 -12.39 -17.94 -17.89
C ALA A 165 -13.44 -16.81 -17.94
N ARG A 166 -14.27 -16.67 -16.88
CA ARG A 166 -15.30 -15.63 -16.78
C ARG A 166 -14.74 -14.22 -16.75
N ILE A 167 -13.59 -14.01 -16.09
CA ILE A 167 -12.98 -12.67 -15.91
C ILE A 167 -11.90 -12.35 -16.96
N GLU A 168 -11.55 -13.28 -17.81
CA GLU A 168 -10.53 -13.04 -18.84
C GLU A 168 -10.97 -11.90 -19.77
N GLY A 169 -10.12 -10.90 -19.95
CA GLY A 169 -10.40 -9.72 -20.76
C GLY A 169 -11.37 -8.69 -20.13
N LEU A 170 -12.01 -8.99 -19.01
CA LEU A 170 -12.89 -8.03 -18.34
C LEU A 170 -12.10 -6.88 -17.72
N ARG A 171 -12.71 -5.70 -17.74
CA ARG A 171 -12.15 -4.46 -17.20
C ARG A 171 -13.08 -3.87 -16.15
N CYS A 172 -12.50 -3.31 -15.10
CA CYS A 172 -13.23 -2.71 -13.99
C CYS A 172 -12.95 -1.21 -13.92
N MET A 173 -13.99 -0.40 -13.68
CA MET A 173 -13.87 1.00 -13.30
C MET A 173 -13.46 1.09 -11.83
N HIS A 174 -12.45 1.90 -11.55
CA HIS A 174 -11.94 2.18 -10.20
C HIS A 174 -12.26 3.62 -9.83
N ASP A 175 -13.14 3.80 -8.83
CA ASP A 175 -13.67 5.08 -8.40
C ASP A 175 -12.61 5.99 -7.77
N ALA A 176 -12.60 7.27 -8.17
CA ALA A 176 -11.75 8.31 -7.61
C ALA A 176 -12.45 9.14 -6.52
N SER A 177 -13.76 9.03 -6.36
CA SER A 177 -14.55 9.99 -5.54
C SER A 177 -14.25 9.89 -4.04
N ARG A 178 -13.86 8.72 -3.54
CA ARG A 178 -13.61 8.51 -2.11
C ARG A 178 -12.22 7.94 -1.83
N ASN A 179 -11.70 8.24 -0.64
CA ASN A 179 -10.48 7.61 -0.13
C ASN A 179 -10.79 6.24 0.51
N SER A 180 -9.76 5.56 1.04
CA SER A 180 -9.92 4.24 1.66
C SER A 180 -10.62 4.27 3.02
N ALA A 181 -10.73 5.43 3.67
CA ALA A 181 -11.54 5.63 4.86
C ALA A 181 -13.02 5.98 4.53
N GLY A 182 -13.40 6.01 3.24
CA GLY A 182 -14.76 6.30 2.80
C GLY A 182 -15.08 7.79 2.69
N GLU A 183 -14.13 8.69 2.94
CA GLU A 183 -14.33 10.13 2.88
C GLU A 183 -14.38 10.61 1.42
N LEU A 184 -15.33 11.48 1.12
CA LEU A 184 -15.46 12.10 -0.20
C LEU A 184 -14.28 13.06 -0.44
N ARG A 185 -13.66 12.96 -1.61
CA ARG A 185 -12.54 13.82 -1.97
C ARG A 185 -13.02 15.18 -2.45
N LEU A 186 -12.21 16.20 -2.22
CA LEU A 186 -12.49 17.56 -2.70
C LEU A 186 -12.69 17.57 -4.23
N GLY A 187 -13.77 18.23 -4.67
CA GLY A 187 -14.11 18.33 -6.10
C GLY A 187 -14.85 17.12 -6.67
N TYR A 188 -15.26 16.18 -5.81
CA TYR A 188 -16.11 15.06 -6.19
C TYR A 188 -17.47 15.14 -5.50
N GLU A 189 -18.47 14.59 -6.15
CA GLU A 189 -19.83 14.42 -5.65
C GLU A 189 -20.17 12.95 -5.51
N ASP A 190 -21.08 12.61 -4.60
CA ASP A 190 -21.63 11.26 -4.51
C ASP A 190 -22.49 10.98 -5.74
N VAL A 191 -22.35 9.76 -6.27
CA VAL A 191 -23.13 9.29 -7.41
C VAL A 191 -24.11 8.21 -6.95
N SER A 192 -25.35 8.27 -7.44
CA SER A 192 -26.35 7.22 -7.22
C SER A 192 -26.18 6.04 -8.18
N ASP A 193 -25.62 6.29 -9.35
CA ASP A 193 -25.28 5.27 -10.35
C ASP A 193 -23.75 5.15 -10.47
N PRO A 194 -23.16 4.00 -10.12
CA PRO A 194 -21.71 3.78 -10.22
C PRO A 194 -21.12 4.09 -11.60
N ARG A 195 -21.91 3.96 -12.67
CA ARG A 195 -21.46 4.26 -14.05
C ARG A 195 -21.17 5.75 -14.31
N GLN A 196 -21.61 6.62 -13.40
CA GLN A 196 -21.33 8.07 -13.45
C GLN A 196 -20.04 8.44 -12.68
N THR A 197 -19.40 7.47 -12.00
CA THR A 197 -18.19 7.77 -11.26
C THR A 197 -17.04 8.15 -12.17
N LYS A 198 -16.13 8.98 -11.65
CA LYS A 198 -14.89 9.36 -12.32
C LYS A 198 -13.76 8.51 -11.78
N GLY A 199 -12.82 8.13 -12.64
CA GLY A 199 -11.69 7.29 -12.25
C GLY A 199 -10.95 6.72 -13.46
N ALA A 200 -10.38 5.52 -13.30
CA ALA A 200 -9.68 4.83 -14.36
C ALA A 200 -10.21 3.40 -14.54
N VAL A 201 -10.14 2.90 -15.76
CA VAL A 201 -10.55 1.53 -16.12
C VAL A 201 -9.31 0.67 -16.26
N HIS A 202 -9.23 -0.40 -15.47
CA HIS A 202 -8.13 -1.37 -15.48
C HIS A 202 -8.61 -2.79 -15.80
N PRO A 203 -7.75 -3.66 -16.35
CA PRO A 203 -8.07 -5.08 -16.46
C PRO A 203 -8.23 -5.68 -15.04
N ILE A 204 -9.20 -6.60 -14.87
CA ILE A 204 -9.36 -7.36 -13.62
C ILE A 204 -8.19 -8.31 -13.41
N VAL A 205 -7.71 -8.93 -14.50
CA VAL A 205 -6.49 -9.75 -14.52
C VAL A 205 -5.36 -8.93 -15.12
N SER A 206 -4.35 -8.65 -14.31
CA SER A 206 -3.15 -7.92 -14.72
C SER A 206 -1.94 -8.86 -14.78
N THR A 207 -0.99 -8.57 -15.66
CA THR A 207 0.29 -9.26 -15.70
C THR A 207 1.35 -8.37 -15.08
N HIS A 208 2.02 -8.85 -14.04
CA HIS A 208 3.05 -8.09 -13.35
C HIS A 208 4.29 -7.92 -14.22
N ALA A 209 4.73 -6.68 -14.44
CA ALA A 209 5.77 -6.35 -15.43
C ALA A 209 7.15 -6.98 -15.15
N VAL A 210 7.50 -7.21 -13.87
CA VAL A 210 8.81 -7.78 -13.49
C VAL A 210 8.79 -9.31 -13.47
N THR A 211 7.70 -9.91 -12.96
CA THR A 211 7.64 -11.37 -12.73
C THR A 211 6.94 -12.15 -13.85
N GLY A 212 6.18 -11.46 -14.72
CA GLY A 212 5.33 -12.08 -15.73
C GLY A 212 4.12 -12.85 -15.17
N ARG A 213 3.91 -12.86 -13.85
CA ARG A 213 2.79 -13.57 -13.20
C ARG A 213 1.50 -12.79 -13.35
N LYS A 214 0.40 -13.52 -13.54
CA LYS A 214 -0.95 -12.95 -13.51
C LYS A 214 -1.39 -12.71 -12.06
N CYS A 215 -2.08 -11.61 -11.81
CA CYS A 215 -2.67 -11.25 -10.52
C CYS A 215 -4.03 -10.59 -10.71
N LEU A 216 -4.86 -10.56 -9.67
CA LEU A 216 -6.08 -9.75 -9.67
C LEU A 216 -5.75 -8.29 -9.36
N LEU A 217 -6.35 -7.36 -10.11
CA LEU A 217 -6.32 -5.93 -9.84
C LEU A 217 -7.74 -5.42 -9.58
N LEU A 218 -8.15 -5.37 -8.31
CA LEU A 218 -9.51 -5.08 -7.90
C LEU A 218 -9.74 -3.63 -7.45
N GLY A 219 -8.69 -2.91 -7.04
CA GLY A 219 -8.77 -1.50 -6.61
C GLY A 219 -9.53 -1.31 -5.30
N ARG A 220 -10.65 -0.59 -5.34
CA ARG A 220 -11.61 -0.39 -4.25
C ARG A 220 -12.98 -0.88 -4.67
N ARG A 221 -13.76 -1.40 -3.68
CA ARG A 221 -15.06 -2.02 -3.99
C ARG A 221 -16.16 -0.97 -4.25
N ARG A 222 -16.17 0.14 -3.51
CA ARG A 222 -17.22 1.15 -3.62
C ARG A 222 -17.22 1.80 -5.00
N ASN A 223 -18.41 1.90 -5.61
CA ASN A 223 -18.63 2.44 -6.96
C ASN A 223 -17.82 1.75 -8.07
N ALA A 224 -17.13 0.64 -7.78
CA ALA A 224 -16.49 -0.16 -8.81
C ALA A 224 -17.56 -0.90 -9.63
N TYR A 225 -17.36 -1.00 -10.94
CA TYR A 225 -18.22 -1.83 -11.79
C TYR A 225 -17.42 -2.38 -12.97
N ILE A 226 -17.87 -3.53 -13.49
CA ILE A 226 -17.24 -4.19 -14.63
C ILE A 226 -17.85 -3.59 -15.90
N VAL A 227 -17.00 -3.05 -16.75
CA VAL A 227 -17.41 -2.40 -18.00
C VAL A 227 -18.03 -3.44 -18.93
N GLY A 228 -19.22 -3.14 -19.45
CA GLY A 228 -19.93 -4.01 -20.40
C GLY A 228 -20.87 -5.04 -19.76
N LEU A 229 -20.88 -5.19 -18.43
CA LEU A 229 -21.88 -5.99 -17.73
C LEU A 229 -23.01 -5.10 -17.17
N ASP A 230 -24.19 -5.70 -16.95
CA ASP A 230 -25.19 -5.02 -16.13
C ASP A 230 -24.72 -4.88 -14.68
N LEU A 231 -25.30 -3.92 -13.91
CA LEU A 231 -24.82 -3.62 -12.57
C LEU A 231 -25.02 -4.79 -11.62
N ALA A 232 -26.09 -5.54 -11.73
CA ALA A 232 -26.37 -6.65 -10.81
C ALA A 232 -25.38 -7.81 -11.04
N GLU A 233 -25.09 -8.13 -12.29
CA GLU A 233 -24.08 -9.11 -12.66
C GLU A 233 -22.68 -8.66 -12.23
N SER A 234 -22.36 -7.39 -12.48
CA SER A 234 -21.10 -6.77 -12.04
C SER A 234 -20.91 -6.86 -10.53
N GLU A 235 -21.93 -6.49 -9.74
CA GLU A 235 -21.90 -6.57 -8.28
C GLU A 235 -21.64 -8.00 -7.79
N GLN A 236 -22.39 -8.98 -8.30
CA GLN A 236 -22.22 -10.37 -7.91
C GLN A 236 -20.81 -10.90 -8.21
N LEU A 237 -20.27 -10.58 -9.39
CA LEU A 237 -18.95 -11.04 -9.78
C LEU A 237 -17.84 -10.35 -8.95
N LEU A 238 -17.94 -9.04 -8.74
CA LEU A 238 -17.00 -8.31 -7.89
C LEU A 238 -17.05 -8.80 -6.45
N ASP A 239 -18.24 -9.04 -5.87
CA ASP A 239 -18.36 -9.57 -4.51
C ASP A 239 -17.70 -10.94 -4.37
N ALA A 240 -17.90 -11.82 -5.36
CA ALA A 240 -17.25 -13.13 -5.37
C ALA A 240 -15.72 -13.02 -5.44
N LEU A 241 -15.18 -12.12 -6.29
CA LEU A 241 -13.74 -11.90 -6.41
C LEU A 241 -13.14 -11.30 -5.13
N TRP A 242 -13.81 -10.33 -4.51
CA TRP A 242 -13.36 -9.72 -3.26
C TRP A 242 -13.39 -10.71 -2.09
N ALA A 243 -14.49 -11.46 -1.93
CA ALA A 243 -14.60 -12.50 -0.91
C ALA A 243 -13.49 -13.54 -1.08
N HIS A 244 -13.19 -13.95 -2.31
CA HIS A 244 -12.11 -14.88 -2.59
C HIS A 244 -10.72 -14.29 -2.27
N ALA A 245 -10.42 -13.07 -2.71
CA ALA A 245 -9.09 -12.47 -2.60
C ALA A 245 -8.72 -12.10 -1.15
N THR A 246 -9.70 -11.90 -0.28
CA THR A 246 -9.48 -11.47 1.11
C THR A 246 -9.63 -12.59 2.15
N ARG A 247 -9.62 -13.85 1.71
CA ARG A 247 -9.64 -15.02 2.61
C ARG A 247 -8.39 -15.06 3.48
N PRO A 248 -8.50 -15.55 4.74
CA PRO A 248 -7.38 -15.58 5.69
C PRO A 248 -6.12 -16.26 5.14
N GLU A 249 -6.28 -17.36 4.37
CA GLU A 249 -5.17 -18.10 3.78
C GLU A 249 -4.42 -17.36 2.67
N LEU A 250 -4.95 -16.24 2.19
CA LEU A 250 -4.31 -15.38 1.18
C LEU A 250 -3.76 -14.09 1.79
N THR A 251 -3.89 -13.90 3.11
CA THR A 251 -3.57 -12.63 3.78
C THR A 251 -2.50 -12.78 4.84
N TRP A 252 -1.87 -11.67 5.16
CA TRP A 252 -0.91 -11.51 6.24
C TRP A 252 -1.18 -10.20 7.00
N THR A 253 -0.97 -10.22 8.33
CA THR A 253 -1.19 -9.07 9.19
C THR A 253 0.13 -8.53 9.73
N GLN A 254 0.40 -7.26 9.47
CA GLN A 254 1.44 -6.48 10.12
C GLN A 254 0.91 -5.89 11.43
N VAL A 255 1.47 -6.34 12.53
CA VAL A 255 1.36 -5.70 13.85
C VAL A 255 2.53 -4.74 13.99
N TRP A 256 2.21 -3.45 14.10
CA TRP A 256 3.19 -2.39 14.03
C TRP A 256 3.98 -2.21 15.33
N GLN A 257 5.26 -1.86 15.17
CA GLN A 257 6.12 -1.34 16.23
C GLN A 257 6.70 0.00 15.76
N VAL A 258 7.00 0.90 16.70
CA VAL A 258 7.72 2.14 16.38
C VAL A 258 9.06 1.79 15.73
N GLY A 259 9.41 2.48 14.64
CA GLY A 259 10.61 2.19 13.87
C GLY A 259 10.45 1.09 12.83
N ASP A 260 9.24 0.51 12.65
CA ASP A 260 8.98 -0.39 11.51
C ASP A 260 8.89 0.42 10.22
N LEU A 261 9.55 -0.07 9.17
CA LEU A 261 9.27 0.31 7.79
C LEU A 261 8.69 -0.90 7.05
N MET A 262 7.56 -0.68 6.37
CA MET A 262 6.97 -1.63 5.43
C MET A 262 7.13 -1.11 4.01
N MET A 263 7.50 -2.01 3.09
CA MET A 263 7.54 -1.75 1.65
C MET A 263 6.67 -2.80 0.95
N TRP A 264 5.72 -2.39 0.12
CA TRP A 264 4.87 -3.34 -0.61
C TRP A 264 4.74 -3.01 -2.09
N ASP A 265 4.55 -4.06 -2.88
CA ASP A 265 4.25 -3.97 -4.31
C ASP A 265 2.76 -3.73 -4.48
N ASN A 266 2.41 -2.54 -4.92
CA ASN A 266 1.02 -2.11 -5.08
C ASN A 266 0.35 -2.75 -6.31
N THR A 267 1.13 -3.34 -7.21
CA THR A 267 0.61 -3.92 -8.46
C THR A 267 0.09 -5.34 -8.28
N CYS A 268 0.49 -6.01 -7.21
CA CYS A 268 0.12 -7.39 -6.91
C CYS A 268 -0.29 -7.64 -5.45
N THR A 269 -0.62 -6.57 -4.70
CA THR A 269 -1.19 -6.66 -3.34
C THR A 269 -2.40 -5.76 -3.19
N MET A 270 -3.31 -6.16 -2.31
CA MET A 270 -4.26 -5.25 -1.65
C MET A 270 -3.90 -5.12 -0.18
N HIS A 271 -4.33 -4.03 0.43
CA HIS A 271 -4.16 -3.85 1.87
C HIS A 271 -5.36 -3.16 2.50
N LYS A 272 -5.53 -3.38 3.80
CA LYS A 272 -6.50 -2.68 4.66
C LYS A 272 -5.85 -2.31 5.99
N ARG A 273 -6.43 -1.36 6.72
CA ARG A 273 -6.04 -1.00 8.06
C ARG A 273 -7.22 -1.15 9.01
N ASP A 274 -7.00 -1.81 10.15
CA ASP A 274 -7.98 -1.85 11.23
C ASP A 274 -8.17 -0.45 11.84
N ALA A 275 -9.37 -0.19 12.34
CA ALA A 275 -9.61 0.94 13.23
C ALA A 275 -8.78 0.80 14.52
N PHE A 276 -8.59 1.91 15.21
CA PHE A 276 -7.93 1.96 16.52
C PHE A 276 -8.59 3.01 17.41
N ASP A 277 -8.27 3.01 18.69
CA ASP A 277 -8.81 3.97 19.65
C ASP A 277 -8.51 5.41 19.18
N PRO A 278 -9.53 6.27 18.97
CA PRO A 278 -9.35 7.66 18.54
C PRO A 278 -8.56 8.50 19.54
N ALA A 279 -8.49 8.10 20.82
CA ALA A 279 -7.65 8.74 21.84
C ALA A 279 -6.17 8.37 21.72
N ALA A 280 -5.85 7.24 21.08
CA ALA A 280 -4.47 6.83 20.84
C ALA A 280 -3.89 7.58 19.64
N ARG A 281 -2.60 7.89 19.71
CA ARG A 281 -1.88 8.55 18.61
C ARG A 281 -1.34 7.52 17.63
N ARG A 282 -1.52 7.80 16.35
CA ARG A 282 -0.90 7.05 15.25
C ARG A 282 -0.31 8.03 14.26
N LEU A 283 0.99 7.95 14.04
CA LEU A 283 1.72 8.80 13.08
C LEU A 283 2.60 7.94 12.19
N MET A 284 2.27 7.94 10.91
CA MET A 284 2.98 7.20 9.87
C MET A 284 3.39 8.14 8.73
N TYR A 285 4.57 7.92 8.17
CA TYR A 285 5.07 8.63 7.00
C TYR A 285 5.16 7.69 5.81
N ARG A 286 4.55 8.08 4.69
CA ARG A 286 4.47 7.27 3.48
C ARG A 286 5.14 7.97 2.30
N THR A 287 5.93 7.21 1.53
CA THR A 287 6.32 7.53 0.16
C THR A 287 5.61 6.60 -0.81
N GLN A 288 5.38 7.08 -2.04
CA GLN A 288 4.85 6.26 -3.12
C GLN A 288 5.82 6.25 -4.30
N ILE A 289 6.17 5.07 -4.77
CA ILE A 289 7.05 4.86 -5.91
C ILE A 289 6.16 4.91 -7.15
N ALA A 290 6.44 5.85 -8.05
CA ALA A 290 5.64 6.06 -9.24
C ALA A 290 5.56 4.80 -10.11
N GLY A 291 4.40 4.59 -10.69
CA GLY A 291 4.19 3.54 -11.67
C GLY A 291 4.81 3.87 -13.02
N VAL A 292 4.93 2.86 -13.85
CA VAL A 292 5.32 3.01 -15.26
C VAL A 292 4.12 2.63 -16.11
N ALA A 293 3.76 3.50 -17.06
CA ALA A 293 2.72 3.15 -18.02
C ALA A 293 3.15 1.88 -18.78
N THR A 294 2.35 0.86 -18.75
CA THR A 294 2.49 -0.29 -19.64
C THR A 294 2.03 0.12 -21.02
N PRO A 295 2.80 -0.16 -22.07
CA PRO A 295 2.44 0.17 -23.44
C PRO A 295 1.15 -0.52 -23.90
#